data_dc4efc4595716e46ca0d6883a30e4eb2
#
_entry.id   dc4efc4595716e46ca0d6883a30e4eb2
#
_cell.length_a   1.000
_cell.length_b   1.000
_cell.length_c   1.000
_cell.angle_alpha   90.00
_cell.angle_beta   90.00
_cell.angle_gamma   90.00
#
_symmetry.space_group_name_H-M   'P 1'
#
loop_
_entity.id
_entity.type
_entity.pdbx_description
1 polymer ?
#
loop_
_entity_poly.entity_id
_entity_poly.type
_entity_poly.pdbx_seq_one_letter_code
_entity_poly.pdbx_strand_id
1 'polypeptide(L)'
;MSLEELCKLTSQIGYDGLEIACHAHLDVHRVLADDAYVAAFQDTLARYNLKCWALGAHLIGQCVGDNWDPRLDNFAPSALAGKPEEIRAWAIEEMKTVARAAKKLGIHVVTCFLGSPIWPYWYSFPQTPQEMVDAGFARIKELWTPIFDVFDECDVKFALEVHPTEIAFDYYSTAKLLEVFDRRPTLGLNFDPSHLVWQGVNPCVFLRDFADRVYHVHMKDVKVTLDGRAGILGSHIEFG
;
A
#
# COMPACT_ATOMS: atom_id res chain seq x y z
N MET A 1 -2.02 21.45 1.72
CA MET A 1 -3.51 21.46 1.88
C MET A 1 -3.83 20.81 3.21
N SER A 2 -4.64 21.46 4.05
CA SER A 2 -5.15 20.88 5.29
C SER A 2 -6.24 19.83 5.02
N LEU A 3 -6.58 19.01 6.03
CA LEU A 3 -7.70 18.07 5.92
C LEU A 3 -9.01 18.78 5.56
N GLU A 4 -9.28 19.93 6.18
CA GLU A 4 -10.50 20.70 5.91
C GLU A 4 -10.57 21.24 4.49
N GLU A 5 -9.45 21.76 3.95
CA GLU A 5 -9.38 22.19 2.54
C GLU A 5 -9.59 21.03 1.57
N LEU A 6 -9.00 19.86 1.89
CA LEU A 6 -9.19 18.64 1.10
C LEU A 6 -10.66 18.19 1.12
N CYS A 7 -11.28 18.13 2.28
CA CYS A 7 -12.69 17.77 2.42
C CYS A 7 -13.62 18.75 1.65
N LYS A 8 -13.35 20.05 1.75
CA LYS A 8 -14.10 21.06 1.00
C LYS A 8 -14.01 20.85 -0.51
N LEU A 9 -12.79 20.65 -1.02
CA LEU A 9 -12.56 20.40 -2.45
C LEU A 9 -13.25 19.12 -2.91
N THR A 10 -13.08 18.03 -2.18
CA THR A 10 -13.66 16.71 -2.49
C THR A 10 -15.19 16.77 -2.54
N SER A 11 -15.80 17.43 -1.57
CA SER A 11 -17.26 17.64 -1.55
C SER A 11 -17.74 18.52 -2.72
N GLN A 12 -16.99 19.56 -3.10
CA GLN A 12 -17.30 20.41 -4.25
C GLN A 12 -17.24 19.67 -5.60
N ILE A 13 -16.32 18.71 -5.72
CA ILE A 13 -16.21 17.85 -6.90
C ILE A 13 -17.37 16.84 -6.95
N GLY A 14 -17.98 16.50 -5.81
CA GLY A 14 -19.12 15.60 -5.71
C GLY A 14 -18.75 14.17 -5.31
N TYR A 15 -17.61 13.95 -4.66
CA TYR A 15 -17.28 12.66 -4.09
C TYR A 15 -18.00 12.39 -2.76
N ASP A 16 -18.24 11.12 -2.44
CA ASP A 16 -18.90 10.67 -1.21
C ASP A 16 -17.92 10.42 -0.05
N GLY A 17 -16.63 10.40 -0.33
CA GLY A 17 -15.61 10.14 0.69
C GLY A 17 -14.19 10.19 0.18
N LEU A 18 -13.27 9.81 1.07
CA LEU A 18 -11.82 9.90 0.89
C LEU A 18 -11.14 8.61 1.34
N GLU A 19 -10.03 8.29 0.71
CA GLU A 19 -8.92 7.58 1.32
C GLU A 19 -7.99 8.61 1.95
N ILE A 20 -7.59 8.41 3.19
CA ILE A 20 -6.75 9.36 3.94
C ILE A 20 -5.35 8.79 4.14
N ALA A 21 -4.35 9.50 3.63
CA ALA A 21 -2.95 9.13 3.82
C ALA A 21 -2.49 9.40 5.26
N CYS A 22 -2.05 8.34 5.94
CA CYS A 22 -1.59 8.39 7.34
C CYS A 22 -0.41 9.34 7.56
N HIS A 23 0.44 9.56 6.55
CA HIS A 23 1.62 10.42 6.65
C HIS A 23 1.32 11.91 6.39
N ALA A 24 0.10 12.27 5.94
CA ALA A 24 -0.20 13.63 5.48
C ALA A 24 -1.34 14.29 6.26
N HIS A 25 -2.43 13.58 6.52
CA HIS A 25 -3.66 14.19 7.04
C HIS A 25 -4.20 13.54 8.32
N LEU A 26 -3.53 12.49 8.80
CA LEU A 26 -3.93 11.75 10.00
C LEU A 26 -2.71 11.39 10.83
N ASP A 27 -2.73 11.79 12.10
CA ASP A 27 -1.76 11.36 13.10
C ASP A 27 -2.31 10.14 13.84
N VAL A 28 -1.83 8.95 13.48
CA VAL A 28 -2.32 7.68 14.03
C VAL A 28 -2.03 7.52 15.52
N HIS A 29 -0.97 8.15 16.03
CA HIS A 29 -0.66 8.14 17.45
C HIS A 29 -1.65 9.02 18.24
N ARG A 30 -1.99 10.19 17.70
CA ARG A 30 -3.04 11.03 18.28
C ARG A 30 -4.41 10.37 18.22
N VAL A 31 -4.72 9.64 17.14
CA VAL A 31 -5.96 8.85 17.11
C VAL A 31 -6.05 7.93 18.31
N LEU A 32 -4.98 7.25 18.68
CA LEU A 32 -4.99 6.31 19.82
C LEU A 32 -5.04 7.01 21.18
N ALA A 33 -4.41 8.17 21.31
CA ALA A 33 -4.20 8.86 22.58
C ALA A 33 -5.25 9.93 22.93
N ASP A 34 -5.99 10.46 21.93
CA ASP A 34 -6.80 11.68 22.08
C ASP A 34 -8.18 11.52 21.41
N ASP A 35 -9.21 11.29 22.21
CA ASP A 35 -10.58 11.15 21.72
C ASP A 35 -11.13 12.46 21.15
N ALA A 36 -10.66 13.63 21.61
CA ALA A 36 -11.05 14.91 21.04
C ALA A 36 -10.50 15.09 19.62
N TYR A 37 -9.30 14.57 19.35
CA TYR A 37 -8.76 14.54 18.00
C TYR A 37 -9.59 13.64 17.06
N VAL A 38 -10.02 12.48 17.54
CA VAL A 38 -10.91 11.58 16.79
C VAL A 38 -12.23 12.26 16.47
N ALA A 39 -12.85 12.90 17.46
CA ALA A 39 -14.11 13.64 17.25
C ALA A 39 -13.93 14.78 16.24
N ALA A 40 -12.87 15.57 16.36
CA ALA A 40 -12.58 16.67 15.42
C ALA A 40 -12.35 16.18 13.98
N PHE A 41 -11.68 15.03 13.81
CA PHE A 41 -11.50 14.38 12.51
C PHE A 41 -12.84 13.96 11.90
N GLN A 42 -13.68 13.28 12.68
CA GLN A 42 -15.00 12.82 12.25
C GLN A 42 -15.96 13.99 11.96
N ASP A 43 -15.95 15.02 12.80
CA ASP A 43 -16.74 16.23 12.60
C ASP A 43 -16.34 16.98 11.33
N THR A 44 -15.04 17.00 10.99
CA THR A 44 -14.55 17.60 9.76
C THR A 44 -15.11 16.88 8.54
N LEU A 45 -15.06 15.56 8.51
CA LEU A 45 -15.65 14.76 7.41
C LEU A 45 -17.17 14.97 7.33
N ALA A 46 -17.87 14.91 8.47
CA ALA A 46 -19.33 15.05 8.54
C ALA A 46 -19.81 16.42 8.06
N ARG A 47 -19.07 17.50 8.37
CA ARG A 47 -19.37 18.88 7.91
C ARG A 47 -19.47 18.99 6.40
N TYR A 48 -18.69 18.20 5.68
CA TYR A 48 -18.65 18.15 4.21
C TYR A 48 -19.42 16.96 3.63
N ASN A 49 -20.19 16.23 4.46
CA ASN A 49 -20.92 15.03 4.07
C ASN A 49 -20.04 13.95 3.42
N LEU A 50 -18.83 13.78 3.94
CA LEU A 50 -17.84 12.80 3.45
C LEU A 50 -17.65 11.66 4.44
N LYS A 51 -17.20 10.51 3.94
CA LYS A 51 -16.73 9.36 4.72
C LYS A 51 -15.26 9.10 4.49
N CYS A 52 -14.56 8.52 5.46
CA CYS A 52 -13.24 7.93 5.23
C CYS A 52 -13.42 6.46 4.93
N TRP A 53 -13.14 6.04 3.69
CA TRP A 53 -13.33 4.68 3.22
C TRP A 53 -12.15 3.77 3.52
N ALA A 54 -10.93 4.32 3.49
CA ALA A 54 -9.70 3.60 3.77
C ALA A 54 -8.62 4.55 4.32
N LEU A 55 -7.61 3.97 4.96
CA LEU A 55 -6.36 4.65 5.28
C LEU A 55 -5.27 4.20 4.32
N GLY A 56 -4.52 5.16 3.75
CA GLY A 56 -3.37 4.89 2.90
C GLY A 56 -2.06 4.89 3.69
N ALA A 57 -1.34 3.78 3.70
CA ALA A 57 -0.09 3.61 4.46
C ALA A 57 1.10 3.16 3.58
N HIS A 58 1.04 3.45 2.29
CA HIS A 58 1.99 2.95 1.28
C HIS A 58 3.46 3.21 1.64
N LEU A 59 3.80 4.44 2.05
CA LEU A 59 5.18 4.81 2.37
C LEU A 59 5.73 4.04 3.58
N ILE A 60 4.88 3.82 4.59
CA ILE A 60 5.25 3.07 5.79
C ILE A 60 5.49 1.61 5.42
N GLY A 61 4.55 1.01 4.68
CA GLY A 61 4.65 -0.39 4.27
C GLY A 61 5.86 -0.69 3.39
N GLN A 62 6.23 0.23 2.49
CA GLN A 62 7.44 0.11 1.67
C GLN A 62 8.69 -0.11 2.54
N CYS A 63 8.81 0.63 3.66
CA CYS A 63 9.93 0.52 4.58
C CYS A 63 10.02 -0.83 5.33
N VAL A 64 8.96 -1.63 5.35
CA VAL A 64 8.97 -2.95 6.00
C VAL A 64 9.75 -3.95 5.17
N GLY A 65 9.45 -4.07 3.87
CA GLY A 65 9.95 -5.15 3.03
C GLY A 65 11.15 -4.81 2.17
N ASP A 66 11.35 -3.56 1.81
CA ASP A 66 12.45 -3.16 0.94
C ASP A 66 13.82 -3.35 1.58
N ASN A 67 14.80 -3.64 0.74
CA ASN A 67 16.18 -3.39 1.10
C ASN A 67 16.41 -1.89 1.15
N TRP A 68 17.02 -1.41 2.23
CA TRP A 68 17.25 0.01 2.39
C TRP A 68 18.14 0.59 1.29
N ASP A 69 17.74 1.75 0.82
CA ASP A 69 18.57 2.71 0.10
C ASP A 69 18.18 4.13 0.56
N PRO A 70 18.99 5.18 0.23
CA PRO A 70 18.74 6.54 0.72
C PRO A 70 17.38 7.15 0.35
N ARG A 71 16.65 6.60 -0.60
CA ARG A 71 15.29 7.08 -0.97
C ARG A 71 14.27 6.75 0.12
N LEU A 72 14.44 5.62 0.82
CA LEU A 72 13.56 5.22 1.93
C LEU A 72 13.63 6.15 3.14
N ASP A 73 14.73 6.90 3.29
CA ASP A 73 14.85 7.90 4.36
C ASP A 73 13.75 8.97 4.27
N ASN A 74 13.21 9.22 3.06
CA ASN A 74 12.12 10.17 2.86
C ASN A 74 10.75 9.65 3.33
N PHE A 75 10.62 8.35 3.59
CA PHE A 75 9.38 7.70 4.04
C PHE A 75 9.33 7.48 5.55
N ALA A 76 10.47 7.65 6.21
CA ALA A 76 10.63 7.45 7.64
C ALA A 76 10.85 8.80 8.38
N PRO A 77 10.69 8.83 9.71
CA PRO A 77 11.08 10.00 10.50
C PRO A 77 12.53 10.40 10.26
N SER A 78 12.79 11.69 10.06
CA SER A 78 14.12 12.20 9.70
C SER A 78 15.24 11.83 10.70
N ALA A 79 14.90 11.60 11.97
CA ALA A 79 15.83 11.12 12.99
C ALA A 79 16.38 9.71 12.73
N LEU A 80 15.73 8.95 11.85
CA LEU A 80 16.10 7.58 11.48
C LEU A 80 16.87 7.52 10.15
N ALA A 81 17.09 8.65 9.47
CA ALA A 81 17.78 8.68 8.19
C ALA A 81 19.16 8.00 8.27
N GLY A 82 19.44 7.11 7.28
CA GLY A 82 20.68 6.33 7.23
C GLY A 82 20.74 5.15 8.22
N LYS A 83 19.64 4.79 8.89
CA LYS A 83 19.60 3.71 9.89
C LYS A 83 18.61 2.60 9.49
N PRO A 84 18.98 1.72 8.57
CA PRO A 84 18.07 0.76 7.94
C PRO A 84 17.29 -0.12 8.92
N GLU A 85 17.93 -0.65 9.95
CA GLU A 85 17.27 -1.52 10.91
C GLU A 85 16.30 -0.76 11.84
N GLU A 86 16.64 0.48 12.19
CA GLU A 86 15.74 1.34 12.98
C GLU A 86 14.51 1.78 12.14
N ILE A 87 14.70 2.08 10.85
CA ILE A 87 13.61 2.40 9.91
C ILE A 87 12.65 1.21 9.79
N ARG A 88 13.17 -0.02 9.58
CA ARG A 88 12.34 -1.22 9.47
C ARG A 88 11.59 -1.50 10.77
N ALA A 89 12.28 -1.42 11.91
CA ALA A 89 11.66 -1.64 13.20
C ALA A 89 10.54 -0.61 13.47
N TRP A 90 10.78 0.66 13.17
CA TRP A 90 9.76 1.70 13.22
C TRP A 90 8.58 1.38 12.31
N ALA A 91 8.83 1.02 11.05
CA ALA A 91 7.77 0.75 10.07
C ALA A 91 6.87 -0.41 10.49
N ILE A 92 7.43 -1.47 11.07
CA ILE A 92 6.67 -2.61 11.61
C ILE A 92 5.74 -2.16 12.73
N GLU A 93 6.22 -1.38 13.71
CA GLU A 93 5.39 -0.90 14.81
C GLU A 93 4.38 0.16 14.35
N GLU A 94 4.76 1.00 13.40
CA GLU A 94 3.86 2.01 12.83
C GLU A 94 2.70 1.36 12.06
N MET A 95 2.94 0.30 11.27
CA MET A 95 1.88 -0.45 10.59
C MET A 95 0.89 -1.09 11.57
N LYS A 96 1.38 -1.62 12.71
CA LYS A 96 0.52 -2.12 13.78
C LYS A 96 -0.31 -0.99 14.42
N THR A 97 0.29 0.19 14.56
CA THR A 97 -0.38 1.41 15.07
C THR A 97 -1.47 1.87 14.11
N VAL A 98 -1.20 1.83 12.79
CA VAL A 98 -2.19 2.13 11.74
C VAL A 98 -3.41 1.20 11.85
N ALA A 99 -3.22 -0.10 12.03
CA ALA A 99 -4.32 -1.05 12.18
C ALA A 99 -5.20 -0.73 13.40
N ARG A 100 -4.57 -0.43 14.57
CA ARG A 100 -5.29 -0.03 15.79
C ARG A 100 -6.04 1.29 15.63
N ALA A 101 -5.42 2.26 14.95
CA ALA A 101 -6.05 3.55 14.64
C ALA A 101 -7.24 3.39 13.70
N ALA A 102 -7.10 2.56 12.65
CA ALA A 102 -8.20 2.23 11.74
C ALA A 102 -9.40 1.65 12.50
N LYS A 103 -9.18 0.65 13.37
CA LYS A 103 -10.21 0.10 14.24
C LYS A 103 -10.89 1.18 15.09
N LYS A 104 -10.12 2.05 15.76
CA LYS A 104 -10.66 3.12 16.60
C LYS A 104 -11.51 4.13 15.83
N LEU A 105 -11.15 4.39 14.57
CA LEU A 105 -11.89 5.26 13.66
C LEU A 105 -13.09 4.58 12.99
N GLY A 106 -13.26 3.27 13.13
CA GLY A 106 -14.30 2.50 12.45
C GLY A 106 -14.00 2.33 10.95
N ILE A 107 -12.73 2.37 10.54
CA ILE A 107 -12.27 2.19 9.16
C ILE A 107 -11.81 0.74 9.00
N HIS A 108 -12.33 0.05 7.98
CA HIS A 108 -12.14 -1.39 7.83
C HIS A 108 -11.07 -1.80 6.83
N VAL A 109 -10.48 -0.85 6.09
CA VAL A 109 -9.50 -1.12 5.05
C VAL A 109 -8.29 -0.19 5.19
N VAL A 110 -7.10 -0.76 5.06
CA VAL A 110 -5.83 -0.03 4.91
C VAL A 110 -5.21 -0.42 3.59
N THR A 111 -5.01 0.55 2.69
CA THR A 111 -4.29 0.38 1.43
C THR A 111 -2.80 0.58 1.67
N CYS A 112 -1.97 -0.28 1.08
CA CYS A 112 -0.55 -0.26 1.43
C CYS A 112 0.32 -0.98 0.39
N PHE A 113 1.63 -0.78 0.50
CA PHE A 113 2.67 -1.60 -0.11
C PHE A 113 3.26 -2.58 0.91
N LEU A 114 3.86 -3.66 0.43
CA LEU A 114 4.61 -4.62 1.25
C LEU A 114 6.12 -4.39 1.19
N GLY A 115 6.58 -3.72 0.14
CA GLY A 115 7.97 -3.69 -0.27
C GLY A 115 8.43 -5.00 -0.94
N SER A 116 9.69 -5.02 -1.36
CA SER A 116 10.30 -6.20 -1.99
C SER A 116 11.81 -6.25 -1.79
N PRO A 117 12.34 -7.28 -1.12
CA PRO A 117 13.78 -7.44 -1.00
C PRO A 117 14.45 -7.93 -2.29
N ILE A 118 13.66 -8.31 -3.31
CA ILE A 118 14.15 -8.94 -4.55
C ILE A 118 13.79 -8.16 -5.81
N TRP A 119 13.02 -7.08 -5.74
CA TRP A 119 12.64 -6.32 -6.95
C TRP A 119 13.82 -5.95 -7.84
N PRO A 120 14.98 -5.46 -7.32
CA PRO A 120 16.12 -5.07 -8.15
C PRO A 120 16.75 -6.22 -8.94
N TYR A 121 16.39 -7.46 -8.63
CA TYR A 121 17.00 -8.67 -9.20
C TYR A 121 16.11 -9.37 -10.24
N TRP A 122 14.88 -8.90 -10.50
CA TRP A 122 13.97 -9.56 -11.45
C TRP A 122 14.50 -9.60 -12.88
N TYR A 123 15.25 -8.58 -13.28
CA TYR A 123 15.92 -8.54 -14.58
C TYR A 123 17.41 -8.23 -14.38
N SER A 124 18.15 -9.22 -13.98
CA SER A 124 19.56 -9.07 -13.61
C SER A 124 20.46 -10.05 -14.36
N PHE A 125 21.73 -9.69 -14.41
CA PHE A 125 22.81 -10.58 -14.83
C PHE A 125 23.93 -10.53 -13.78
N PRO A 126 24.35 -11.67 -13.20
CA PRO A 126 23.84 -13.05 -13.42
C PRO A 126 22.35 -13.21 -13.13
N GLN A 127 21.72 -14.23 -13.73
CA GLN A 127 20.30 -14.50 -13.54
C GLN A 127 19.98 -14.82 -12.08
N THR A 128 18.85 -14.30 -11.60
CA THR A 128 18.35 -14.57 -10.26
C THR A 128 17.84 -16.01 -10.17
N PRO A 129 18.42 -16.85 -9.31
CA PRO A 129 17.96 -18.23 -9.16
C PRO A 129 16.63 -18.28 -8.38
N GLN A 130 15.87 -19.36 -8.57
CA GLN A 130 14.56 -19.54 -7.94
C GLN A 130 14.63 -19.50 -6.40
N GLU A 131 15.69 -20.04 -5.82
CA GLU A 131 15.91 -20.05 -4.38
C GLU A 131 16.01 -18.65 -3.80
N MET A 132 16.57 -17.69 -4.54
CA MET A 132 16.63 -16.28 -4.14
C MET A 132 15.25 -15.63 -4.18
N VAL A 133 14.42 -15.96 -5.17
CA VAL A 133 13.03 -15.53 -5.25
C VAL A 133 12.24 -16.07 -4.05
N ASP A 134 12.36 -17.37 -3.77
CA ASP A 134 11.66 -18.02 -2.67
C ASP A 134 12.09 -17.47 -1.31
N ALA A 135 13.37 -17.16 -1.14
CA ALA A 135 13.89 -16.49 0.05
C ALA A 135 13.31 -15.08 0.23
N GLY A 136 13.10 -14.34 -0.87
CA GLY A 136 12.45 -13.04 -0.85
C GLY A 136 11.01 -13.11 -0.33
N PHE A 137 10.21 -14.05 -0.84
CA PHE A 137 8.84 -14.27 -0.35
C PHE A 137 8.81 -14.75 1.11
N ALA A 138 9.73 -15.64 1.49
CA ALA A 138 9.86 -16.10 2.88
C ALA A 138 10.20 -14.93 3.84
N ARG A 139 11.07 -14.01 3.40
CA ARG A 139 11.41 -12.82 4.18
C ARG A 139 10.20 -11.88 4.34
N ILE A 140 9.41 -11.67 3.31
CA ILE A 140 8.16 -10.91 3.40
C ILE A 140 7.18 -11.58 4.37
N LYS A 141 7.01 -12.91 4.32
CA LYS A 141 6.18 -13.63 5.29
C LYS A 141 6.65 -13.40 6.73
N GLU A 142 7.94 -13.50 6.97
CA GLU A 142 8.53 -13.30 8.31
C GLU A 142 8.22 -11.89 8.85
N LEU A 143 8.45 -10.85 8.03
CA LEU A 143 8.30 -9.46 8.44
C LEU A 143 6.83 -9.08 8.65
N TRP A 144 5.93 -9.56 7.78
CA TRP A 144 4.54 -9.13 7.75
C TRP A 144 3.60 -9.98 8.61
N THR A 145 3.94 -11.22 8.96
CA THR A 145 3.09 -12.05 9.83
C THR A 145 2.71 -11.35 11.13
N PRO A 146 3.65 -10.80 11.92
CA PRO A 146 3.30 -10.13 13.17
C PRO A 146 2.49 -8.82 12.99
N ILE A 147 2.54 -8.22 11.80
CA ILE A 147 1.70 -7.07 11.46
C ILE A 147 0.28 -7.54 11.16
N PHE A 148 0.14 -8.57 10.31
CA PHE A 148 -1.17 -9.12 9.97
C PHE A 148 -1.90 -9.74 11.15
N ASP A 149 -1.18 -10.25 12.17
CA ASP A 149 -1.79 -10.70 13.42
C ASP A 149 -2.53 -9.56 14.11
N VAL A 150 -1.94 -8.35 14.14
CA VAL A 150 -2.61 -7.16 14.69
C VAL A 150 -3.75 -6.69 13.81
N PHE A 151 -3.65 -6.80 12.49
CA PHE A 151 -4.77 -6.50 11.58
C PHE A 151 -5.96 -7.43 11.83
N ASP A 152 -5.72 -8.73 12.06
CA ASP A 152 -6.77 -9.70 12.43
C ASP A 152 -7.42 -9.35 13.77
N GLU A 153 -6.62 -9.05 14.81
CA GLU A 153 -7.12 -8.63 16.12
C GLU A 153 -7.97 -7.35 16.04
N CYS A 154 -7.69 -6.52 15.06
CA CYS A 154 -8.41 -5.28 14.82
C CYS A 154 -9.64 -5.44 13.93
N ASP A 155 -9.82 -6.57 13.24
CA ASP A 155 -10.81 -6.79 12.18
C ASP A 155 -10.68 -5.75 11.05
N VAL A 156 -9.43 -5.44 10.67
CA VAL A 156 -9.08 -4.51 9.59
C VAL A 156 -8.46 -5.28 8.44
N LYS A 157 -8.91 -5.01 7.22
CA LYS A 157 -8.37 -5.60 6.00
C LYS A 157 -7.15 -4.82 5.52
N PHE A 158 -6.15 -5.55 5.08
CA PHE A 158 -4.99 -5.00 4.38
C PHE A 158 -5.19 -5.19 2.88
N ALA A 159 -5.20 -4.10 2.13
CA ALA A 159 -5.37 -4.10 0.69
C ALA A 159 -4.05 -3.73 0.00
N LEU A 160 -3.30 -4.75 -0.44
CA LEU A 160 -2.05 -4.56 -1.18
C LEU A 160 -2.31 -3.95 -2.55
N GLU A 161 -1.66 -2.85 -2.88
CA GLU A 161 -1.59 -2.37 -4.25
C GLU A 161 -0.53 -3.19 -5.03
N VAL A 162 -0.99 -3.91 -6.05
CA VAL A 162 -0.11 -4.66 -6.95
C VAL A 162 0.59 -3.67 -7.88
N HIS A 163 1.89 -3.49 -7.67
CA HIS A 163 2.64 -2.37 -8.22
C HIS A 163 4.07 -2.81 -8.62
N PRO A 164 4.64 -2.28 -9.71
CA PRO A 164 6.09 -2.37 -9.95
C PRO A 164 6.85 -1.91 -8.70
N THR A 165 7.92 -2.59 -8.36
CA THR A 165 8.71 -2.47 -7.12
C THR A 165 8.25 -3.34 -5.95
N GLU A 166 7.02 -3.81 -5.96
CA GLU A 166 6.50 -4.67 -4.91
C GLU A 166 6.89 -6.15 -5.09
N ILE A 167 6.75 -6.93 -4.01
CA ILE A 167 6.93 -8.39 -4.06
C ILE A 167 5.87 -9.06 -4.95
N ALA A 168 4.66 -8.50 -4.97
CA ALA A 168 3.59 -8.85 -5.90
C ALA A 168 3.37 -7.70 -6.89
N PHE A 169 3.79 -7.88 -8.12
CA PHE A 169 3.76 -6.85 -9.15
C PHE A 169 2.96 -7.26 -10.39
N ASP A 170 2.66 -8.55 -10.55
CA ASP A 170 1.90 -9.12 -11.65
C ASP A 170 0.95 -10.23 -11.17
N TYR A 171 0.33 -10.93 -12.12
CA TYR A 171 -0.61 -12.01 -11.83
C TYR A 171 0.03 -13.15 -11.01
N TYR A 172 1.18 -13.66 -11.44
CA TYR A 172 1.79 -14.84 -10.81
C TYR A 172 2.46 -14.53 -9.48
N SER A 173 3.09 -13.39 -9.35
CA SER A 173 3.66 -12.93 -8.08
C SER A 173 2.57 -12.64 -7.05
N THR A 174 1.40 -12.14 -7.48
CA THR A 174 0.22 -11.97 -6.62
C THR A 174 -0.33 -13.31 -6.15
N ALA A 175 -0.52 -14.27 -7.06
CA ALA A 175 -0.97 -15.62 -6.71
C ALA A 175 -0.02 -16.28 -5.69
N LYS A 176 1.29 -16.20 -5.95
CA LYS A 176 2.32 -16.72 -5.04
C LYS A 176 2.28 -16.05 -3.67
N LEU A 177 2.12 -14.73 -3.61
CA LEU A 177 2.01 -14.01 -2.35
C LEU A 177 0.84 -14.50 -1.51
N LEU A 178 -0.35 -14.61 -2.11
CA LEU A 178 -1.53 -15.10 -1.42
C LEU A 178 -1.34 -16.52 -0.89
N GLU A 179 -0.68 -17.41 -1.65
CA GLU A 179 -0.33 -18.76 -1.22
C GLU A 179 0.68 -18.77 -0.05
N VAL A 180 1.71 -17.94 -0.11
CA VAL A 180 2.73 -17.78 0.94
C VAL A 180 2.09 -17.42 2.28
N PHE A 181 1.03 -16.61 2.27
CA PHE A 181 0.25 -16.27 3.47
C PHE A 181 -0.96 -17.18 3.70
N ASP A 182 -0.97 -18.39 3.13
CA ASP A 182 -2.02 -19.39 3.32
C ASP A 182 -3.41 -18.83 2.98
N ARG A 183 -3.48 -17.92 2.00
CA ARG A 183 -4.69 -17.19 1.59
C ARG A 183 -5.40 -16.49 2.76
N ARG A 184 -4.65 -15.98 3.72
CA ARG A 184 -5.13 -15.29 4.93
C ARG A 184 -6.20 -14.24 4.56
N PRO A 185 -7.40 -14.26 5.19
CA PRO A 185 -8.50 -13.36 4.81
C PRO A 185 -8.25 -11.87 5.07
N THR A 186 -7.26 -11.54 5.91
CA THR A 186 -6.84 -10.16 6.17
C THR A 186 -6.12 -9.55 4.97
N LEU A 187 -5.31 -10.35 4.27
CA LEU A 187 -4.58 -9.92 3.09
C LEU A 187 -5.46 -10.02 1.85
N GLY A 188 -5.73 -8.88 1.25
CA GLY A 188 -6.37 -8.73 -0.04
C GLY A 188 -5.67 -7.69 -0.89
N LEU A 189 -6.38 -7.17 -1.87
CA LEU A 189 -5.82 -6.36 -2.94
C LEU A 189 -6.51 -5.01 -3.01
N ASN A 190 -5.73 -3.98 -3.25
CA ASN A 190 -6.14 -2.72 -3.81
C ASN A 190 -5.91 -2.81 -5.32
N PHE A 191 -6.99 -2.86 -6.08
CA PHE A 191 -6.93 -3.03 -7.53
C PHE A 191 -6.64 -1.69 -8.21
N ASP A 192 -5.44 -1.55 -8.76
CA ASP A 192 -5.07 -0.45 -9.65
C ASP A 192 -4.77 -1.00 -11.06
N PRO A 193 -5.66 -0.79 -12.05
CA PRO A 193 -5.46 -1.30 -13.39
C PRO A 193 -4.27 -0.67 -14.11
N SER A 194 -3.88 0.55 -13.76
CA SER A 194 -2.83 1.28 -14.46
C SER A 194 -1.47 0.60 -14.37
N HIS A 195 -1.12 0.08 -13.20
CA HIS A 195 0.14 -0.61 -12.96
C HIS A 195 0.19 -1.98 -13.65
N LEU A 196 -0.95 -2.64 -13.78
CA LEU A 196 -1.07 -3.90 -14.52
C LEU A 196 -0.88 -3.67 -16.03
N VAL A 197 -1.59 -2.69 -16.59
CA VAL A 197 -1.47 -2.33 -18.03
C VAL A 197 -0.03 -1.93 -18.37
N TRP A 198 0.62 -1.15 -17.50
CA TRP A 198 2.02 -0.76 -17.69
C TRP A 198 2.95 -1.96 -17.86
N GLN A 199 2.67 -3.06 -17.16
CA GLN A 199 3.46 -4.30 -17.22
C GLN A 199 2.98 -5.27 -18.30
N GLY A 200 1.94 -4.93 -19.08
CA GLY A 200 1.35 -5.82 -20.07
C GLY A 200 0.42 -6.89 -19.50
N VAL A 201 0.01 -6.78 -18.25
CA VAL A 201 -0.98 -7.66 -17.61
C VAL A 201 -2.38 -7.17 -17.98
N ASN A 202 -3.26 -8.11 -18.37
CA ASN A 202 -4.65 -7.78 -18.66
C ASN A 202 -5.42 -7.57 -17.34
N PRO A 203 -5.87 -6.34 -17.01
CA PRO A 203 -6.52 -6.05 -15.73
C PRO A 203 -7.89 -6.73 -15.60
N CYS A 204 -8.58 -7.01 -16.71
CA CYS A 204 -9.87 -7.71 -16.66
C CYS A 204 -9.71 -9.20 -16.31
N VAL A 205 -8.64 -9.84 -16.78
CA VAL A 205 -8.30 -11.22 -16.38
C VAL A 205 -7.93 -11.23 -14.89
N PHE A 206 -7.05 -10.33 -14.49
CA PHE A 206 -6.61 -10.18 -13.11
C PHE A 206 -7.82 -9.98 -12.15
N LEU A 207 -8.67 -9.01 -12.46
CA LEU A 207 -9.85 -8.70 -11.64
C LEU A 207 -10.82 -9.89 -11.54
N ARG A 208 -11.05 -10.61 -12.64
CA ARG A 208 -11.95 -11.80 -12.63
C ARG A 208 -11.43 -12.89 -11.69
N ASP A 209 -10.13 -13.15 -11.73
CA ASP A 209 -9.54 -14.27 -11.03
C ASP A 209 -9.24 -13.98 -9.55
N PHE A 210 -9.08 -12.69 -9.20
CA PHE A 210 -8.82 -12.23 -7.83
C PHE A 210 -9.97 -11.42 -7.21
N ALA A 211 -11.17 -11.43 -7.81
CA ALA A 211 -12.31 -10.61 -7.37
C ALA A 211 -12.66 -10.80 -5.90
N ASP A 212 -12.55 -12.03 -5.38
CA ASP A 212 -12.82 -12.39 -3.97
C ASP A 212 -11.81 -11.77 -2.98
N ARG A 213 -10.72 -11.20 -3.48
CA ARG A 213 -9.65 -10.59 -2.71
C ARG A 213 -9.54 -9.08 -2.90
N VAL A 214 -10.31 -8.49 -3.79
CA VAL A 214 -10.30 -7.04 -3.98
C VAL A 214 -11.10 -6.38 -2.86
N TYR A 215 -10.39 -5.65 -2.00
CA TYR A 215 -10.98 -4.94 -0.86
C TYR A 215 -11.05 -3.43 -1.07
N HIS A 216 -10.24 -2.92 -1.99
CA HIS A 216 -10.21 -1.52 -2.38
C HIS A 216 -9.84 -1.37 -3.87
N VAL A 217 -10.10 -0.20 -4.43
CA VAL A 217 -9.84 0.06 -5.85
C VAL A 217 -9.30 1.47 -6.04
N HIS A 218 -8.17 1.58 -6.74
CA HIS A 218 -7.67 2.81 -7.32
C HIS A 218 -7.91 2.79 -8.84
N MET A 219 -9.04 3.35 -9.29
CA MET A 219 -9.38 3.37 -10.74
C MET A 219 -8.59 4.45 -11.47
N LYS A 220 -7.30 4.27 -11.52
CA LYS A 220 -6.38 5.15 -12.25
C LYS A 220 -6.20 4.65 -13.68
N ASP A 221 -6.19 5.57 -14.63
CA ASP A 221 -5.93 5.27 -16.04
C ASP A 221 -4.43 5.33 -16.36
N VAL A 222 -4.04 4.73 -17.47
CA VAL A 222 -2.68 4.75 -17.99
C VAL A 222 -2.68 4.67 -19.51
N LYS A 223 -1.81 5.44 -20.14
CA LYS A 223 -1.55 5.34 -21.57
C LYS A 223 -0.11 4.93 -21.79
N VAL A 224 0.09 3.81 -22.49
CA VAL A 224 1.40 3.32 -22.91
C VAL A 224 1.53 3.52 -24.42
N THR A 225 2.50 4.33 -24.84
CA THR A 225 2.78 4.57 -26.25
C THR A 225 4.03 3.79 -26.66
N LEU A 226 3.83 2.72 -27.44
CA LEU A 226 4.91 1.89 -27.96
C LEU A 226 5.34 2.43 -29.34
N ASP A 227 6.41 3.22 -29.37
CA ASP A 227 6.97 3.79 -30.59
C ASP A 227 8.09 2.93 -31.23
N GLY A 228 8.39 1.80 -30.62
CA GLY A 228 9.44 0.87 -31.05
C GLY A 228 10.87 1.32 -30.68
N ARG A 229 11.05 2.41 -29.95
CA ARG A 229 12.36 2.93 -29.53
C ARG A 229 12.62 2.76 -28.04
N ALA A 230 11.59 2.92 -27.22
CA ALA A 230 11.69 2.76 -25.78
C ALA A 230 11.18 1.38 -25.33
N GLY A 231 11.87 0.78 -24.36
CA GLY A 231 11.35 -0.38 -23.63
C GLY A 231 10.35 0.00 -22.53
N ILE A 232 9.86 -0.98 -21.80
CA ILE A 232 8.83 -0.77 -20.76
C ILE A 232 9.28 0.17 -19.62
N LEU A 233 10.57 0.24 -19.35
CA LEU A 233 11.14 1.20 -18.38
C LEU A 233 11.43 2.57 -18.98
N GLY A 234 11.13 2.75 -20.26
CA GLY A 234 11.33 4.01 -20.97
C GLY A 234 10.18 4.99 -20.78
N SER A 235 10.24 6.08 -21.48
CA SER A 235 9.58 7.34 -21.19
C SER A 235 8.21 7.57 -21.83
N HIS A 236 7.55 6.56 -22.39
CA HIS A 236 6.27 6.75 -23.08
C HIS A 236 5.09 6.17 -22.31
N ILE A 237 5.03 6.51 -21.01
CA ILE A 237 3.98 6.08 -20.09
C ILE A 237 3.37 7.33 -19.46
N GLU A 238 2.07 7.49 -19.63
CA GLU A 238 1.29 8.56 -19.01
C GLU A 238 0.29 7.90 -18.05
N PHE A 239 0.32 8.29 -16.79
CA PHE A 239 -0.66 7.89 -15.78
C PHE A 239 -1.71 8.99 -15.62
N GLY A 240 -2.96 8.58 -15.64
CA GLY A 240 -4.11 9.46 -15.46
C GLY A 240 -4.48 9.74 -14.01
#